data_1928d77d190ff40303a9aa45758bdeb7
#
_entry.id   1928d77d190ff40303a9aa45758bdeb7
#
_cell.length_a   1.000
_cell.length_b   1.000
_cell.length_c   1.000
_cell.angle_alpha   90.00
_cell.angle_beta   90.00
_cell.angle_gamma   90.00
#
_symmetry.space_group_name_H-M   'P 1'
#
loop_
_entity.id
_entity.type
_entity.pdbx_description
1 polymer ?
#
loop_
_entity_poly.entity_id
_entity_poly.type
_entity_poly.pdbx_seq_one_letter_code
_entity_poly.pdbx_strand_id
1 'polypeptide(L)'
;MLAKNEQLRANLLRSISHDLRTPLTSISGNADVLLDQGSTGTAVLDSQTRRGMLLSIRSDAQWLNATVENLLAITKLEGGGMRLSTTLELMDDIVEEALRHVNPAVREHDLKVVACDEPALVNVDARLMVQLVVNLVNNAITYTPTGSHIVISISVDDGRVACSVADDGPGIAPEDRERIFESFYTANHGLADSHRSVGLGLSLCRSIALAHGGSIEVAAADPHGSVFTIELPAADVSFDKE
;
A
#
# COMPACT_ATOMS: atom_id res chain seq x y z
N MET A 1 18.59 -10.18 23.96
CA MET A 1 18.02 -9.44 22.81
C MET A 1 18.19 -10.19 21.47
N LEU A 2 19.35 -10.76 21.14
CA LEU A 2 19.61 -11.50 19.88
C LEU A 2 18.64 -12.68 19.63
N ALA A 3 18.39 -13.52 20.63
CA ALA A 3 17.51 -14.69 20.48
C ALA A 3 16.04 -14.33 20.17
N LYS A 4 15.55 -13.19 20.69
CA LYS A 4 14.19 -12.71 20.43
C LYS A 4 14.04 -12.21 18.99
N ASN A 5 15.11 -11.64 18.44
CA ASN A 5 15.16 -11.16 17.04
C ASN A 5 15.26 -12.32 16.03
N GLU A 6 16.00 -13.38 16.36
CA GLU A 6 16.07 -14.60 15.54
C GLU A 6 14.74 -15.38 15.53
N GLN A 7 14.09 -15.51 16.68
CA GLN A 7 12.77 -16.14 16.78
C GLN A 7 11.72 -15.35 15.98
N LEU A 8 11.76 -14.03 16.05
CA LEU A 8 10.89 -13.15 15.27
C LEU A 8 11.11 -13.37 13.77
N ARG A 9 12.36 -13.36 13.30
CA ARG A 9 12.73 -13.61 11.90
C ARG A 9 12.28 -15.00 11.42
N ALA A 10 12.44 -16.04 12.25
CA ALA A 10 12.00 -17.39 11.90
C ALA A 10 10.48 -17.50 11.78
N ASN A 11 9.74 -16.87 12.68
CA ASN A 11 8.27 -16.82 12.61
C ASN A 11 7.79 -16.02 11.40
N LEU A 12 8.46 -14.91 11.08
CA LEU A 12 8.19 -14.07 9.90
C LEU A 12 8.39 -14.86 8.60
N LEU A 13 9.51 -15.57 8.45
CA LEU A 13 9.77 -16.40 7.27
C LEU A 13 8.74 -17.53 7.11
N ARG A 14 8.23 -18.08 8.21
CA ARG A 14 7.17 -19.09 8.17
C ARG A 14 5.83 -18.51 7.71
N SER A 15 5.43 -17.34 8.22
CA SER A 15 4.20 -16.64 7.82
C SER A 15 4.27 -16.26 6.34
N ILE A 16 5.36 -15.61 5.90
CA ILE A 16 5.58 -15.24 4.50
C ILE A 16 5.48 -16.47 3.58
N SER A 17 6.14 -17.58 3.97
CA SER A 17 6.13 -18.80 3.16
C SER A 17 4.73 -19.39 3.02
N HIS A 18 3.91 -19.29 4.07
CA HIS A 18 2.51 -19.73 4.03
C HIS A 18 1.68 -18.82 3.11
N ASP A 19 1.82 -17.51 3.27
CA ASP A 19 1.00 -16.52 2.54
C ASP A 19 1.36 -16.44 1.05
N LEU A 20 2.64 -16.68 0.70
CA LEU A 20 3.06 -16.81 -0.69
C LEU A 20 2.63 -18.15 -1.33
N ARG A 21 2.51 -19.23 -0.55
CA ARG A 21 2.10 -20.54 -1.07
C ARG A 21 0.66 -20.55 -1.59
N THR A 22 -0.25 -19.84 -0.91
CA THR A 22 -1.67 -19.82 -1.28
C THR A 22 -1.90 -19.30 -2.71
N PRO A 23 -1.41 -18.11 -3.12
CA PRO A 23 -1.56 -17.63 -4.49
C PRO A 23 -0.78 -18.49 -5.50
N LEU A 24 0.38 -19.01 -5.13
CA LEU A 24 1.11 -19.94 -6.00
C LEU A 24 0.30 -21.21 -6.29
N THR A 25 -0.35 -21.79 -5.28
CA THR A 25 -1.23 -22.96 -5.46
C THR A 25 -2.45 -22.60 -6.32
N SER A 26 -3.04 -21.41 -6.14
CA SER A 26 -4.14 -20.93 -6.98
C SER A 26 -3.72 -20.75 -8.43
N ILE A 27 -2.55 -20.15 -8.69
CA ILE A 27 -1.99 -19.99 -10.04
C ILE A 27 -1.79 -21.34 -10.69
N SER A 28 -1.10 -22.27 -10.00
CA SER A 28 -0.82 -23.62 -10.54
C SER A 28 -2.12 -24.38 -10.81
N GLY A 29 -3.06 -24.40 -9.85
CA GLY A 29 -4.33 -25.11 -10.02
C GLY A 29 -5.17 -24.57 -11.17
N ASN A 30 -5.29 -23.24 -11.31
CA ASN A 30 -6.00 -22.63 -12.44
C ASN A 30 -5.29 -22.90 -13.77
N ALA A 31 -3.96 -22.90 -13.80
CA ALA A 31 -3.18 -23.21 -15.01
C ALA A 31 -3.34 -24.68 -15.40
N ASP A 32 -3.29 -25.64 -14.44
CA ASP A 32 -3.48 -27.05 -14.70
C ASP A 32 -4.86 -27.33 -15.30
N VAL A 33 -5.93 -26.74 -14.76
CA VAL A 33 -7.29 -26.85 -15.29
C VAL A 33 -7.38 -26.28 -16.71
N LEU A 34 -6.70 -25.15 -16.99
CA LEU A 34 -6.67 -24.54 -18.32
C LEU A 34 -5.89 -25.39 -19.35
N LEU A 35 -4.86 -26.10 -18.93
CA LEU A 35 -4.03 -26.99 -19.77
C LEU A 35 -4.73 -28.31 -20.07
N ASP A 36 -5.49 -28.85 -19.13
CA ASP A 36 -6.17 -30.15 -19.23
C ASP A 36 -7.36 -30.13 -20.22
N GLN A 37 -7.74 -28.96 -20.71
CA GLN A 37 -8.84 -28.75 -21.68
C GLN A 37 -8.60 -29.35 -23.08
N GLY A 38 -7.93 -30.43 -23.20
CA GLY A 38 -7.74 -31.08 -24.49
C GLY A 38 -7.38 -32.56 -24.40
N SER A 39 -7.12 -33.05 -23.20
CA SER A 39 -6.43 -34.34 -23.05
C SER A 39 -7.34 -35.50 -22.68
N THR A 40 -8.49 -35.34 -22.02
CA THR A 40 -9.26 -36.47 -21.46
C THR A 40 -10.77 -36.26 -21.39
N GLY A 41 -11.45 -35.83 -22.45
CA GLY A 41 -12.92 -35.89 -22.50
C GLY A 41 -13.66 -35.08 -21.42
N THR A 42 -12.98 -34.21 -20.69
CA THR A 42 -13.52 -33.27 -19.71
C THR A 42 -14.34 -32.19 -20.43
N ALA A 43 -15.45 -31.79 -19.82
CA ALA A 43 -16.33 -30.77 -20.36
C ALA A 43 -15.54 -29.50 -20.71
N VAL A 44 -15.71 -29.01 -21.95
CA VAL A 44 -15.09 -27.75 -22.40
C VAL A 44 -15.56 -26.63 -21.49
N LEU A 45 -14.62 -25.98 -20.79
CA LEU A 45 -14.95 -24.79 -19.98
C LEU A 45 -15.53 -23.71 -20.89
N ASP A 46 -16.62 -23.09 -20.44
CA ASP A 46 -17.15 -21.93 -21.12
C ASP A 46 -16.15 -20.75 -21.10
N SER A 47 -16.33 -19.82 -22.04
CA SER A 47 -15.43 -18.69 -22.23
C SER A 47 -15.37 -17.76 -20.99
N GLN A 48 -16.43 -17.69 -20.22
CA GLN A 48 -16.52 -16.86 -19.01
C GLN A 48 -15.69 -17.47 -17.86
N THR A 49 -15.84 -18.77 -17.62
CA THR A 49 -15.04 -19.51 -16.61
C THR A 49 -13.56 -19.46 -16.95
N ARG A 50 -13.19 -19.70 -18.22
CA ARG A 50 -11.81 -19.57 -18.69
C ARG A 50 -11.23 -18.18 -18.45
N ARG A 51 -11.99 -17.13 -18.78
CA ARG A 51 -11.59 -15.74 -18.53
C ARG A 51 -11.42 -15.45 -17.05
N GLY A 52 -12.31 -15.95 -16.19
CA GLY A 52 -12.23 -15.84 -14.74
C GLY A 52 -10.94 -16.43 -14.19
N MET A 53 -10.56 -17.64 -14.62
CA MET A 53 -9.31 -18.30 -14.23
C MET A 53 -8.07 -17.51 -14.65
N LEU A 54 -8.03 -17.00 -15.88
CA LEU A 54 -6.92 -16.17 -16.37
C LEU A 54 -6.80 -14.85 -15.59
N LEU A 55 -7.93 -14.23 -15.23
CA LEU A 55 -7.95 -13.03 -14.38
C LEU A 55 -7.44 -13.33 -12.96
N SER A 56 -7.83 -14.46 -12.39
CA SER A 56 -7.32 -14.92 -11.08
C SER A 56 -5.82 -15.14 -11.11
N ILE A 57 -5.30 -15.87 -12.11
CA ILE A 57 -3.85 -16.07 -12.28
C ILE A 57 -3.11 -14.75 -12.35
N ARG A 58 -3.62 -13.80 -13.15
CA ARG A 58 -3.01 -12.47 -13.30
C ARG A 58 -2.99 -11.71 -11.97
N SER A 59 -4.12 -11.69 -11.28
CA SER A 59 -4.27 -11.01 -9.99
C SER A 59 -3.31 -11.59 -8.93
N ASP A 60 -3.25 -12.91 -8.82
CA ASP A 60 -2.38 -13.61 -7.87
C ASP A 60 -0.89 -13.36 -8.18
N ALA A 61 -0.52 -13.34 -9.47
CA ALA A 61 0.86 -13.04 -9.88
C ALA A 61 1.25 -11.58 -9.60
N GLN A 62 0.35 -10.62 -9.86
CA GLN A 62 0.57 -9.21 -9.55
C GLN A 62 0.73 -8.99 -8.04
N TRP A 63 -0.11 -9.63 -7.24
CA TRP A 63 -0.03 -9.56 -5.79
C TRP A 63 1.28 -10.12 -5.25
N LEU A 64 1.76 -11.27 -5.78
CA LEU A 64 3.04 -11.86 -5.41
C LEU A 64 4.20 -10.91 -5.73
N ASN A 65 4.20 -10.31 -6.93
CA ASN A 65 5.24 -9.37 -7.34
C ASN A 65 5.29 -8.16 -6.41
N ALA A 66 4.15 -7.53 -6.14
CA ALA A 66 4.07 -6.39 -5.21
C ALA A 66 4.54 -6.75 -3.80
N THR A 67 4.21 -7.97 -3.32
CA THR A 67 4.65 -8.45 -2.00
C THR A 67 6.18 -8.60 -1.93
N VAL A 68 6.80 -9.18 -2.97
CA VAL A 68 8.26 -9.33 -3.06
C VAL A 68 8.95 -7.96 -3.15
N GLU A 69 8.41 -7.05 -3.96
CA GLU A 69 8.95 -5.69 -4.09
C GLU A 69 8.88 -4.92 -2.75
N ASN A 70 7.76 -5.01 -2.04
CA ASN A 70 7.60 -4.39 -0.71
C ASN A 70 8.60 -4.97 0.30
N LEU A 71 8.79 -6.30 0.31
CA LEU A 71 9.75 -6.95 1.19
C LEU A 71 11.19 -6.51 0.90
N LEU A 72 11.56 -6.43 -0.37
CA LEU A 72 12.89 -5.96 -0.79
C LEU A 72 13.10 -4.47 -0.45
N ALA A 73 12.09 -3.64 -0.60
CA ALA A 73 12.17 -2.22 -0.24
C ALA A 73 12.35 -2.04 1.28
N ILE A 74 11.54 -2.72 2.11
CA ILE A 74 11.67 -2.68 3.57
C ILE A 74 13.08 -3.14 4.01
N THR A 75 13.56 -4.27 3.50
CA THR A 75 14.89 -4.80 3.89
C THR A 75 16.03 -3.87 3.51
N LYS A 76 15.93 -3.17 2.38
CA LYS A 76 16.93 -2.18 1.95
C LYS A 76 16.89 -0.90 2.79
N LEU A 77 15.68 -0.43 3.13
CA LEU A 77 15.48 0.77 3.95
C LEU A 77 15.95 0.54 5.39
N GLU A 78 15.53 -0.56 6.02
CA GLU A 78 15.89 -0.90 7.41
C GLU A 78 17.38 -1.28 7.55
N GLY A 79 17.97 -1.88 6.53
CA GLY A 79 19.39 -2.24 6.52
C GLY A 79 20.35 -1.07 6.31
N GLY A 80 19.86 0.16 6.13
CA GLY A 80 20.69 1.34 5.85
C GLY A 80 21.44 1.27 4.52
N GLY A 81 21.15 0.27 3.68
CA GLY A 81 21.84 0.04 2.40
C GLY A 81 21.26 0.81 1.23
N MET A 82 20.11 1.47 1.40
CA MET A 82 19.47 2.23 0.34
C MET A 82 19.95 3.69 0.36
N ARG A 83 20.59 4.14 -0.72
CA ARG A 83 20.81 5.56 -0.96
C ARG A 83 19.55 6.13 -1.59
N LEU A 84 18.89 7.05 -0.90
CA LEU A 84 17.76 7.79 -1.46
C LEU A 84 18.26 8.69 -2.60
N SER A 85 17.53 8.71 -3.72
CA SER A 85 17.76 9.67 -4.80
C SER A 85 16.75 10.81 -4.65
N THR A 86 17.03 11.69 -3.70
CA THR A 86 16.11 12.81 -3.40
C THR A 86 16.24 13.92 -4.39
N THR A 87 15.11 14.45 -4.84
CA THR A 87 14.95 15.62 -5.70
C THR A 87 13.89 16.53 -5.09
N LEU A 88 13.91 17.80 -5.48
CA LEU A 88 12.89 18.76 -5.09
C LEU A 88 11.62 18.49 -5.89
N GLU A 89 10.55 18.12 -5.20
CA GLU A 89 9.29 17.69 -5.80
C GLU A 89 8.10 18.45 -5.21
N LEU A 90 7.05 18.64 -5.99
CA LEU A 90 5.75 19.07 -5.50
C LEU A 90 4.94 17.83 -5.02
N MET A 91 4.36 17.89 -3.84
CA MET A 91 3.54 16.80 -3.32
C MET A 91 2.32 16.55 -4.20
N ASP A 92 1.77 17.60 -4.83
CA ASP A 92 0.66 17.48 -5.78
C ASP A 92 1.02 16.62 -6.98
N ASP A 93 2.22 16.80 -7.56
CA ASP A 93 2.71 16.00 -8.70
C ASP A 93 2.91 14.52 -8.30
N ILE A 94 3.40 14.28 -7.07
CA ILE A 94 3.54 12.93 -6.52
C ILE A 94 2.17 12.26 -6.37
N VAL A 95 1.18 12.97 -5.85
CA VAL A 95 -0.19 12.46 -5.71
C VAL A 95 -0.80 12.19 -7.09
N GLU A 96 -0.66 13.10 -8.05
CA GLU A 96 -1.16 12.90 -9.41
C GLU A 96 -0.54 11.66 -10.06
N GLU A 97 0.78 11.48 -9.95
CA GLU A 97 1.46 10.29 -10.47
C GLU A 97 1.01 9.01 -9.75
N ALA A 98 0.84 9.06 -8.42
CA ALA A 98 0.35 7.91 -7.66
C ALA A 98 -1.03 7.46 -8.12
N LEU A 99 -1.94 8.40 -8.41
CA LEU A 99 -3.29 8.08 -8.86
C LEU A 99 -3.33 7.37 -10.21
N ARG A 100 -2.29 7.47 -11.03
CA ARG A 100 -2.16 6.68 -12.28
C ARG A 100 -1.84 5.21 -12.03
N HIS A 101 -1.34 4.88 -10.84
CA HIS A 101 -0.88 3.54 -10.45
C HIS A 101 -1.77 2.82 -9.43
N VAL A 102 -2.81 3.48 -8.92
CA VAL A 102 -3.74 2.86 -7.96
C VAL A 102 -4.59 1.76 -8.61
N ASN A 103 -5.16 0.90 -7.78
CA ASN A 103 -6.07 -0.16 -8.23
C ASN A 103 -7.23 0.44 -9.04
N PRO A 104 -7.55 -0.10 -10.24
CA PRO A 104 -8.69 0.37 -11.05
C PRO A 104 -10.04 0.36 -10.32
N ALA A 105 -10.20 -0.41 -9.24
CA ALA A 105 -11.38 -0.38 -8.37
C ALA A 105 -11.62 1.00 -7.72
N VAL A 106 -10.64 1.91 -7.75
CA VAL A 106 -10.82 3.31 -7.34
C VAL A 106 -11.99 3.99 -8.06
N ARG A 107 -12.31 3.55 -9.28
CA ARG A 107 -13.45 4.06 -10.08
C ARG A 107 -14.82 3.72 -9.49
N GLU A 108 -14.86 2.81 -8.55
CA GLU A 108 -16.06 2.40 -7.81
C GLU A 108 -16.21 3.19 -6.50
N HIS A 109 -15.29 4.14 -6.23
CA HIS A 109 -15.26 5.01 -5.06
C HIS A 109 -15.35 6.48 -5.50
N ASP A 110 -15.82 7.34 -4.61
CA ASP A 110 -15.78 8.80 -4.78
C ASP A 110 -14.45 9.34 -4.26
N LEU A 111 -13.46 9.43 -5.16
CA LEU A 111 -12.13 9.93 -4.82
C LEU A 111 -12.03 11.42 -5.11
N LYS A 112 -11.65 12.19 -4.10
CA LYS A 112 -11.42 13.62 -4.18
C LYS A 112 -10.00 13.98 -3.76
N VAL A 113 -9.35 14.87 -4.50
CA VAL A 113 -8.07 15.48 -4.12
C VAL A 113 -8.32 16.93 -3.73
N VAL A 114 -7.83 17.33 -2.57
CA VAL A 114 -7.85 18.70 -2.05
C VAL A 114 -6.41 19.19 -2.02
N ALA A 115 -6.06 19.99 -3.03
CA ALA A 115 -4.74 20.59 -3.13
C ALA A 115 -4.55 21.70 -2.08
N CYS A 116 -3.28 22.00 -1.76
CA CYS A 116 -2.92 23.14 -0.94
C CYS A 116 -2.92 24.44 -1.78
N ASP A 117 -3.25 25.58 -1.16
CA ASP A 117 -3.13 26.90 -1.80
C ASP A 117 -1.65 27.33 -1.98
N GLU A 118 -0.75 26.81 -1.15
CA GLU A 118 0.68 27.05 -1.20
C GLU A 118 1.44 25.86 -1.83
N PRO A 119 2.55 26.10 -2.55
CA PRO A 119 3.35 25.01 -3.12
C PRO A 119 3.92 24.09 -2.04
N ALA A 120 3.45 22.85 -1.98
CA ALA A 120 3.89 21.84 -1.03
C ALA A 120 5.19 21.17 -1.54
N LEU A 121 6.33 21.85 -1.39
CA LEU A 121 7.65 21.40 -1.85
C LEU A 121 8.33 20.52 -0.80
N VAL A 122 8.83 19.38 -1.24
CA VAL A 122 9.54 18.40 -0.42
C VAL A 122 10.79 17.91 -1.13
N ASN A 123 11.83 17.53 -0.36
CA ASN A 123 13.05 16.92 -0.93
C ASN A 123 13.00 15.41 -0.70
N VAL A 124 12.54 14.65 -1.71
CA VAL A 124 12.21 13.23 -1.56
C VAL A 124 12.64 12.38 -2.77
N ASP A 125 12.74 11.07 -2.58
CA ASP A 125 12.78 10.10 -3.67
C ASP A 125 11.34 9.92 -4.19
N ALA A 126 11.04 10.57 -5.32
CA ALA A 126 9.71 10.63 -5.90
C ALA A 126 9.09 9.24 -6.10
N ARG A 127 9.89 8.26 -6.54
CA ARG A 127 9.40 6.89 -6.77
C ARG A 127 8.93 6.21 -5.49
N LEU A 128 9.68 6.37 -4.40
CA LEU A 128 9.28 5.81 -3.10
C LEU A 128 8.07 6.53 -2.54
N MET A 129 7.99 7.84 -2.72
CA MET A 129 6.85 8.61 -2.25
C MET A 129 5.57 8.28 -3.02
N VAL A 130 5.65 8.13 -4.34
CA VAL A 130 4.55 7.61 -5.17
C VAL A 130 4.08 6.24 -4.66
N GLN A 131 5.02 5.31 -4.38
CA GLN A 131 4.69 3.99 -3.85
C GLN A 131 3.99 4.07 -2.49
N LEU A 132 4.40 5.00 -1.62
CA LEU A 132 3.77 5.24 -0.32
C LEU A 132 2.31 5.69 -0.52
N VAL A 133 2.06 6.71 -1.35
CA VAL A 133 0.70 7.21 -1.61
C VAL A 133 -0.16 6.12 -2.26
N VAL A 134 0.35 5.37 -3.23
CA VAL A 134 -0.34 4.22 -3.85
C VAL A 134 -0.77 3.19 -2.79
N ASN A 135 0.12 2.86 -1.84
CA ASN A 135 -0.20 1.92 -0.77
C ASN A 135 -1.32 2.43 0.13
N LEU A 136 -1.32 3.72 0.50
CA LEU A 136 -2.39 4.29 1.34
C LEU A 136 -3.73 4.33 0.60
N VAL A 137 -3.75 4.75 -0.66
CA VAL A 137 -4.99 4.79 -1.46
C VAL A 137 -5.52 3.38 -1.70
N ASN A 138 -4.66 2.42 -2.04
CA ASN A 138 -5.07 1.02 -2.21
C ASN A 138 -5.57 0.40 -0.90
N ASN A 139 -5.03 0.83 0.24
CA ASN A 139 -5.54 0.43 1.56
C ASN A 139 -6.98 0.95 1.75
N ALA A 140 -7.25 2.23 1.49
CA ALA A 140 -8.58 2.80 1.54
C ALA A 140 -9.55 2.04 0.62
N ILE A 141 -9.20 1.80 -0.66
CA ILE A 141 -10.02 1.04 -1.61
C ILE A 141 -10.32 -0.37 -1.10
N THR A 142 -9.34 -1.03 -0.47
CA THR A 142 -9.47 -2.42 -0.02
C THR A 142 -10.38 -2.58 1.18
N TYR A 143 -10.35 -1.63 2.11
CA TYR A 143 -11.07 -1.71 3.38
C TYR A 143 -12.36 -0.91 3.44
N THR A 144 -12.77 -0.31 2.33
CA THR A 144 -14.05 0.41 2.21
C THR A 144 -14.98 -0.26 1.21
N PRO A 145 -16.31 -0.21 1.42
CA PRO A 145 -17.27 -0.69 0.45
C PRO A 145 -17.25 0.14 -0.85
N THR A 146 -17.72 -0.46 -1.95
CA THR A 146 -17.99 0.28 -3.19
C THR A 146 -18.92 1.47 -2.93
N GLY A 147 -18.58 2.64 -3.46
CA GLY A 147 -19.31 3.90 -3.27
C GLY A 147 -18.82 4.72 -2.08
N SER A 148 -17.85 4.25 -1.32
CA SER A 148 -17.22 5.01 -0.24
C SER A 148 -16.45 6.23 -0.74
N HIS A 149 -16.28 7.21 0.16
CA HIS A 149 -15.53 8.43 -0.11
C HIS A 149 -14.08 8.26 0.32
N ILE A 150 -13.16 8.62 -0.58
CA ILE A 150 -11.73 8.69 -0.30
C ILE A 150 -11.26 10.11 -0.58
N VAL A 151 -10.67 10.78 0.41
CA VAL A 151 -10.20 12.16 0.27
C VAL A 151 -8.69 12.19 0.51
N ILE A 152 -7.95 12.69 -0.48
CA ILE A 152 -6.53 13.01 -0.34
C ILE A 152 -6.42 14.51 -0.12
N SER A 153 -5.73 14.92 0.95
CA SER A 153 -5.54 16.35 1.26
C SER A 153 -4.05 16.63 1.44
N ILE A 154 -3.63 17.79 0.93
CA ILE A 154 -2.26 18.27 1.08
C ILE A 154 -2.34 19.60 1.84
N SER A 155 -1.46 19.81 2.80
CA SER A 155 -1.32 21.04 3.55
C SER A 155 0.12 21.35 3.89
N VAL A 156 0.42 22.65 4.05
CA VAL A 156 1.72 23.13 4.49
C VAL A 156 1.49 23.90 5.78
N ASP A 157 2.19 23.53 6.85
CA ASP A 157 2.12 24.20 8.14
C ASP A 157 3.47 24.10 8.87
N ASP A 158 3.92 25.19 9.48
CA ASP A 158 5.12 25.29 10.32
C ASP A 158 6.36 24.58 9.74
N GLY A 159 6.63 24.77 8.43
CA GLY A 159 7.78 24.18 7.74
C GLY A 159 7.65 22.66 7.50
N ARG A 160 6.45 22.13 7.54
CA ARG A 160 6.13 20.74 7.23
C ARG A 160 5.07 20.66 6.14
N VAL A 161 5.20 19.65 5.30
CA VAL A 161 4.18 19.26 4.32
C VAL A 161 3.47 18.03 4.88
N ALA A 162 2.15 18.11 5.01
CA ALA A 162 1.32 16.96 5.35
C ALA A 162 0.52 16.51 4.13
N CYS A 163 0.53 15.21 3.88
CA CYS A 163 -0.35 14.55 2.92
C CYS A 163 -1.18 13.51 3.64
N SER A 164 -2.50 13.64 3.60
CA SER A 164 -3.42 12.73 4.27
C SER A 164 -4.31 12.01 3.27
N VAL A 165 -4.63 10.75 3.59
CA VAL A 165 -5.61 9.91 2.90
C VAL A 165 -6.68 9.54 3.91
N ALA A 166 -7.89 10.07 3.74
CA ALA A 166 -9.05 9.80 4.58
C ALA A 166 -10.01 8.86 3.85
N ASP A 167 -10.59 7.93 4.58
CA ASP A 167 -11.66 7.04 4.13
C ASP A 167 -12.85 7.07 5.10
N ASP A 168 -14.03 6.74 4.63
CA ASP A 168 -15.25 6.59 5.42
C ASP A 168 -15.59 5.12 5.72
N GLY A 169 -14.56 4.28 5.84
CA GLY A 169 -14.65 2.87 6.15
C GLY A 169 -14.96 2.55 7.61
N PRO A 170 -14.72 1.30 8.05
CA PRO A 170 -14.99 0.86 9.42
C PRO A 170 -14.09 1.49 10.48
N GLY A 171 -13.00 2.16 10.07
CA GLY A 171 -12.01 2.71 10.98
C GLY A 171 -11.08 1.66 11.58
N ILE A 172 -10.17 2.10 12.44
CA ILE A 172 -9.16 1.26 13.11
C ILE A 172 -9.29 1.43 14.61
N ALA A 173 -9.37 0.30 15.32
CA ALA A 173 -9.46 0.29 16.77
C ALA A 173 -8.24 0.98 17.42
N PRO A 174 -8.43 1.75 18.50
CA PRO A 174 -7.33 2.50 19.12
C PRO A 174 -6.11 1.64 19.47
N GLU A 175 -6.34 0.40 19.93
CA GLU A 175 -5.30 -0.57 20.28
C GLU A 175 -4.48 -1.08 19.11
N ASP A 176 -5.00 -0.95 17.88
CA ASP A 176 -4.34 -1.42 16.65
C ASP A 176 -3.57 -0.31 15.94
N ARG A 177 -3.83 0.97 16.23
CA ARG A 177 -3.29 2.11 15.47
C ARG A 177 -1.77 2.19 15.41
N GLU A 178 -1.08 1.79 16.46
CA GLU A 178 0.39 1.71 16.44
C GLU A 178 0.86 0.43 15.74
N ARG A 179 0.12 -0.67 15.92
CA ARG A 179 0.51 -2.00 15.47
C ARG A 179 0.33 -2.22 13.98
N ILE A 180 -0.60 -1.52 13.33
CA ILE A 180 -0.83 -1.64 11.88
C ILE A 180 0.40 -1.25 11.04
N PHE A 181 1.35 -0.52 11.63
CA PHE A 181 2.63 -0.19 11.01
C PHE A 181 3.74 -1.22 11.29
N GLU A 182 3.47 -2.25 12.10
CA GLU A 182 4.39 -3.36 12.29
C GLU A 182 4.35 -4.28 11.07
N SER A 183 5.51 -4.76 10.63
CA SER A 183 5.59 -5.69 9.49
C SER A 183 4.81 -6.97 9.80
N PHE A 184 3.97 -7.40 8.85
CA PHE A 184 3.13 -8.60 8.93
C PHE A 184 1.97 -8.52 9.93
N TYR A 185 1.69 -7.36 10.46
CA TYR A 185 0.49 -7.17 11.27
C TYR A 185 -0.72 -6.92 10.39
N THR A 186 -1.80 -7.64 10.67
CA THR A 186 -3.13 -7.42 10.08
C THR A 186 -4.14 -7.36 11.20
N ALA A 187 -4.93 -6.28 11.27
CA ALA A 187 -6.01 -6.18 12.22
C ALA A 187 -7.13 -7.17 11.83
N ASN A 188 -7.49 -8.08 12.75
CA ASN A 188 -8.55 -9.08 12.55
C ASN A 188 -9.93 -8.43 12.68
N HIS A 189 -10.42 -7.79 11.65
CA HIS A 189 -11.75 -7.18 11.62
C HIS A 189 -12.80 -8.04 10.90
N GLY A 190 -12.86 -9.36 11.13
CA GLY A 190 -14.00 -10.18 10.71
C GLY A 190 -14.40 -10.17 9.23
N LEU A 191 -13.73 -9.39 8.39
CA LEU A 191 -13.89 -9.37 6.93
C LEU A 191 -13.01 -10.46 6.28
N ALA A 192 -13.03 -11.61 6.85
CA ALA A 192 -12.00 -12.62 6.88
C ALA A 192 -11.77 -13.37 5.57
N ASP A 193 -12.34 -13.11 4.42
CA ASP A 193 -12.12 -14.04 3.30
C ASP A 193 -11.86 -13.45 1.91
N SER A 194 -11.87 -12.14 1.71
CA SER A 194 -11.69 -11.59 0.35
C SER A 194 -10.40 -10.79 0.10
N HIS A 195 -9.72 -10.30 1.16
CA HIS A 195 -8.56 -9.42 0.99
C HIS A 195 -7.28 -10.02 1.56
N ARG A 196 -6.45 -10.57 0.68
CA ARG A 196 -5.12 -11.09 1.01
C ARG A 196 -4.18 -9.92 1.32
N SER A 197 -3.99 -9.59 2.60
CA SER A 197 -2.99 -8.60 3.03
C SER A 197 -1.90 -9.28 3.84
N VAL A 198 -0.65 -9.16 3.40
CA VAL A 198 0.53 -9.69 4.14
C VAL A 198 0.94 -8.76 5.29
N GLY A 199 0.31 -7.60 5.42
CA GLY A 199 0.68 -6.62 6.44
C GLY A 199 2.03 -5.92 6.15
N LEU A 200 2.43 -5.80 4.89
CA LEU A 200 3.68 -5.13 4.49
C LEU A 200 3.48 -3.71 3.95
N GLY A 201 2.28 -3.36 3.50
CA GLY A 201 2.03 -2.06 2.87
C GLY A 201 2.25 -0.88 3.81
N LEU A 202 1.65 -0.92 5.00
CA LEU A 202 1.75 0.17 5.98
C LEU A 202 3.13 0.22 6.64
N SER A 203 3.78 -0.92 6.90
CA SER A 203 5.15 -0.94 7.41
C SER A 203 6.15 -0.36 6.40
N LEU A 204 5.94 -0.59 5.09
CA LEU A 204 6.71 0.06 4.04
C LEU A 204 6.45 1.58 4.02
N CYS A 205 5.19 2.02 4.14
CA CYS A 205 4.87 3.44 4.24
C CYS A 205 5.63 4.11 5.39
N ARG A 206 5.67 3.48 6.57
CA ARG A 206 6.42 3.98 7.73
C ARG A 206 7.92 4.03 7.45
N SER A 207 8.49 2.98 6.86
CA SER A 207 9.92 2.95 6.52
C SER A 207 10.30 4.04 5.52
N ILE A 208 9.44 4.29 4.50
CA ILE A 208 9.65 5.36 3.53
C ILE A 208 9.57 6.73 4.21
N ALA A 209 8.53 7.00 4.99
CA ALA A 209 8.36 8.28 5.69
C ALA A 209 9.57 8.59 6.60
N LEU A 210 9.99 7.62 7.41
CA LEU A 210 11.14 7.75 8.31
C LEU A 210 12.46 7.97 7.54
N ALA A 211 12.66 7.28 6.42
CA ALA A 211 13.86 7.45 5.59
C ALA A 211 13.98 8.87 5.01
N HIS A 212 12.84 9.57 4.84
CA HIS A 212 12.79 10.96 4.38
C HIS A 212 12.73 11.99 5.53
N GLY A 213 13.00 11.57 6.77
CA GLY A 213 12.98 12.47 7.95
C GLY A 213 11.57 12.90 8.36
N GLY A 214 10.56 12.19 7.90
CA GLY A 214 9.16 12.42 8.21
C GLY A 214 8.57 11.41 9.19
N SER A 215 7.24 11.41 9.27
CA SER A 215 6.46 10.48 10.08
C SER A 215 5.20 10.04 9.33
N ILE A 216 4.57 8.97 9.81
CA ILE A 216 3.24 8.56 9.38
C ILE A 216 2.41 8.19 10.61
N GLU A 217 1.18 8.64 10.65
CA GLU A 217 0.23 8.40 11.72
C GLU A 217 -1.14 8.02 11.18
N VAL A 218 -1.99 7.47 12.06
CA VAL A 218 -3.39 7.20 11.75
C VAL A 218 -4.30 7.73 12.87
N ALA A 219 -5.37 8.38 12.46
CA ALA A 219 -6.43 8.86 13.33
C ALA A 219 -7.79 8.32 12.88
N ALA A 220 -8.81 8.45 13.74
CA ALA A 220 -10.19 8.23 13.33
C ALA A 220 -10.68 9.40 12.49
N ALA A 221 -11.41 9.11 11.40
CA ALA A 221 -12.18 10.11 10.67
C ALA A 221 -13.50 10.42 11.39
N ASP A 222 -14.04 11.61 11.18
CA ASP A 222 -15.36 12.02 11.67
C ASP A 222 -16.37 11.98 10.50
N PRO A 223 -17.53 11.31 10.62
CA PRO A 223 -18.08 10.60 11.79
C PRO A 223 -17.55 9.15 11.95
N HIS A 224 -16.92 8.56 10.95
CA HIS A 224 -16.32 7.22 10.96
C HIS A 224 -15.26 7.10 9.87
N GLY A 225 -14.40 6.08 9.97
CA GLY A 225 -13.34 5.82 9.01
C GLY A 225 -11.94 6.02 9.59
N SER A 226 -10.95 6.15 8.71
CA SER A 226 -9.56 6.36 9.06
C SER A 226 -8.96 7.53 8.29
N VAL A 227 -8.00 8.22 8.92
CA VAL A 227 -7.17 9.23 8.27
C VAL A 227 -5.71 8.85 8.49
N PHE A 228 -5.03 8.49 7.42
CA PHE A 228 -3.58 8.28 7.41
C PHE A 228 -2.91 9.58 7.00
N THR A 229 -2.02 10.10 7.82
CA THR A 229 -1.29 11.35 7.56
C THR A 229 0.21 11.08 7.52
N ILE A 230 0.84 11.52 6.43
CA ILE A 230 2.30 11.56 6.26
C ILE A 230 2.71 13.00 6.51
N GLU A 231 3.72 13.21 7.34
CA GLU A 231 4.35 14.50 7.51
C GLU A 231 5.81 14.45 7.08
N LEU A 232 6.22 15.40 6.26
CA LEU A 232 7.58 15.54 5.75
C LEU A 232 8.12 16.95 6.04
N PRO A 233 9.44 17.12 6.20
CA PRO A 233 10.03 18.46 6.21
C PRO A 233 9.75 19.17 4.87
N ALA A 234 9.21 20.39 4.93
CA ALA A 234 9.11 21.23 3.76
C ALA A 234 10.50 21.58 3.22
N ALA A 235 10.66 21.60 1.92
CA ALA A 235 11.90 22.04 1.33
C ALA A 235 12.01 23.57 1.42
N ASP A 236 13.11 24.05 2.00
CA ASP A 236 13.41 25.48 2.06
C ASP A 236 13.86 25.95 0.66
N VAL A 237 12.98 26.61 -0.07
CA VAL A 237 13.35 27.26 -1.34
C VAL A 237 13.60 28.73 -1.04
N SER A 238 14.82 29.06 -0.64
CA SER A 238 15.27 30.44 -0.68
C SER A 238 15.40 30.84 -2.15
N PHE A 239 14.40 31.52 -2.71
CA PHE A 239 14.59 32.25 -3.94
C PHE A 239 15.55 33.38 -3.63
N ASP A 240 16.83 33.23 -3.98
CA ASP A 240 17.75 34.37 -4.06
C ASP A 240 17.10 35.37 -5.01
N LYS A 241 16.61 36.47 -4.46
CA LYS A 241 16.18 37.63 -5.26
C LYS A 241 17.43 38.25 -5.79
N GLU A 242 17.78 37.93 -7.06
CA GLU A 242 18.68 38.77 -7.87
C GLU A 242 18.04 40.14 -8.13
#